data_f9d50a20fcd7474bcefbb95475f7d4e8
#
_entry.id   f9d50a20fcd7474bcefbb95475f7d4e8
#
_cell.length_a   1.000
_cell.length_b   1.000
_cell.length_c   1.000
_cell.angle_alpha   90.00
_cell.angle_beta   90.00
_cell.angle_gamma   90.00
#
_symmetry.space_group_name_H-M   'P 1'
#
loop_
_entity.id
_entity.type
_entity.pdbx_description
1 polymer ?
#
loop_
_entity_poly.entity_id
_entity_poly.type
_entity_poly.pdbx_seq_one_letter_code
_entity_poly.pdbx_strand_id
1 'polypeptide(L)'
;MHSASVSAEQPDPLRWRILAVLLATTFMSLVSVSIVNVALPSIEHSLHASHSDLQWVLSGYALTFGVVLVAAGRAGDIFGRGGIFIAGVLVFISSSVVAGLAPSPNWLNGARFMQGIGSGLINPQGLGMIQQYFRGAERGRAFGFFGSMVGLSVAFGPVVGGVLIELGGADLGWRLAFLVNVPVAAVIIFLAWRWFPRPLIGFHYDGQGAAKWLKALAALDPIGSLLLGLAVLCGLLPFVETHVSHWIWLLLPAALLLVWLWVQWERYYARSGRTPMVELSIFSTPSFANGSLIMLLYFLGMTSVWVIVAIYMQEAVGKSALQAGLVGIPAALLSAYAANWAGKRVHRLGRRIVIGGIWLGIAGMVLSVLVIYLQSLGFISVWWLVASLSLVGLAQGSVISPNQTLTLEEVPIQYAGSSGAIMQTGQRIGTSIGIAVITAVFFGTLHHASWAVALSSGFVMIALVLALALVFAYKDFYQRQKALAG
;
A
#
# COMPACT_ATOMS: atom_id res chain seq x y z
N MET A 1 -11.58 -10.21 46.26
CA MET A 1 -12.55 -10.12 45.14
C MET A 1 -12.93 -8.67 44.93
N HIS A 2 -12.21 -7.96 44.08
CA HIS A 2 -12.62 -6.66 43.53
C HIS A 2 -12.57 -6.82 42.03
N SER A 3 -13.73 -7.11 41.44
CA SER A 3 -13.95 -7.01 40.00
C SER A 3 -13.89 -5.53 39.62
N ALA A 4 -12.72 -5.06 39.19
CA ALA A 4 -12.65 -3.80 38.49
C ALA A 4 -13.49 -3.93 37.21
N SER A 5 -14.70 -3.37 37.24
CA SER A 5 -15.50 -3.16 36.04
C SER A 5 -14.67 -2.30 35.09
N VAL A 6 -14.14 -2.91 34.03
CA VAL A 6 -13.59 -2.19 32.90
C VAL A 6 -14.77 -1.39 32.33
N SER A 7 -14.85 -0.11 32.70
CA SER A 7 -15.79 0.83 32.11
C SER A 7 -15.55 0.79 30.61
N ALA A 8 -16.55 0.30 29.84
CA ALA A 8 -16.51 0.37 28.40
C ALA A 8 -16.40 1.86 28.03
N GLU A 9 -15.18 2.29 27.68
CA GLU A 9 -14.92 3.65 27.21
C GLU A 9 -15.90 3.95 26.08
N GLN A 10 -16.76 4.95 26.29
CA GLN A 10 -17.73 5.34 25.28
C GLN A 10 -16.99 5.71 24.00
N PRO A 11 -17.45 5.23 22.83
CA PRO A 11 -16.77 5.53 21.57
C PRO A 11 -16.68 7.03 21.33
N ASP A 12 -15.50 7.53 20.96
CA ASP A 12 -15.30 8.95 20.67
C ASP A 12 -16.34 9.42 19.63
N PRO A 13 -17.15 10.45 19.94
CA PRO A 13 -18.18 10.95 19.03
C PRO A 13 -17.59 11.51 17.73
N LEU A 14 -16.31 11.90 17.72
CA LEU A 14 -15.63 12.44 16.54
C LEU A 14 -15.01 11.35 15.65
N ARG A 15 -15.05 10.07 16.03
CA ARG A 15 -14.36 8.98 15.30
C ARG A 15 -14.68 8.92 13.80
N TRP A 16 -15.92 9.18 13.40
CA TRP A 16 -16.31 9.19 12.00
C TRP A 16 -15.77 10.41 11.23
N ARG A 17 -15.62 11.56 11.89
CA ARG A 17 -14.97 12.74 11.32
C ARG A 17 -13.47 12.52 11.17
N ILE A 18 -12.84 11.88 12.15
CA ILE A 18 -11.44 11.43 12.07
C ILE A 18 -11.28 10.50 10.86
N LEU A 19 -12.16 9.49 10.73
CA LEU A 19 -12.13 8.58 9.59
C LEU A 19 -12.27 9.33 8.26
N ALA A 20 -13.15 10.31 8.15
CA ALA A 20 -13.31 11.09 6.92
C ALA A 20 -12.01 11.79 6.50
N VAL A 21 -11.25 12.36 7.47
CA VAL A 21 -9.93 12.94 7.22
C VAL A 21 -8.94 11.89 6.72
N LEU A 22 -8.90 10.73 7.37
CA LEU A 22 -8.01 9.63 6.97
C LEU A 22 -8.33 9.12 5.56
N LEU A 23 -9.62 8.98 5.23
CA LEU A 23 -10.08 8.54 3.91
C LEU A 23 -9.74 9.56 2.82
N ALA A 24 -9.96 10.85 3.08
CA ALA A 24 -9.61 11.94 2.15
C ALA A 24 -8.09 11.96 1.87
N THR A 25 -7.28 11.77 2.92
CA THR A 25 -5.82 11.73 2.79
C THR A 25 -5.34 10.50 2.02
N THR A 26 -5.94 9.34 2.30
CA THR A 26 -5.64 8.11 1.56
C THR A 26 -5.98 8.25 0.09
N PHE A 27 -7.16 8.81 -0.21
CA PHE A 27 -7.58 9.10 -1.57
C PHE A 27 -6.60 10.03 -2.28
N MET A 28 -6.25 11.18 -1.67
CA MET A 28 -5.29 12.15 -2.20
C MET A 28 -3.92 11.50 -2.49
N SER A 29 -3.36 10.78 -1.53
CA SER A 29 -2.05 10.15 -1.65
C SER A 29 -2.00 9.12 -2.79
N LEU A 30 -3.03 8.27 -2.92
CA LEU A 30 -3.11 7.25 -3.96
C LEU A 30 -3.45 7.81 -5.34
N VAL A 31 -4.32 8.81 -5.41
CA VAL A 31 -4.60 9.54 -6.65
C VAL A 31 -3.32 10.20 -7.16
N SER A 32 -2.53 10.82 -6.27
CA SER A 32 -1.24 11.43 -6.63
C SER A 32 -0.25 10.44 -7.26
N VAL A 33 -0.27 9.18 -6.85
CA VAL A 33 0.54 8.13 -7.49
C VAL A 33 0.02 7.79 -8.88
N SER A 34 -1.30 7.64 -9.01
CA SER A 34 -1.92 7.25 -10.28
C SER A 34 -1.87 8.34 -11.35
N ILE A 35 -2.02 9.61 -10.95
CA ILE A 35 -1.95 10.78 -11.86
C ILE A 35 -0.57 10.84 -12.54
N VAL A 36 0.51 10.60 -11.80
CA VAL A 36 1.87 10.72 -12.32
C VAL A 36 2.11 9.76 -13.49
N ASN A 37 1.53 8.56 -13.47
CA ASN A 37 1.67 7.62 -14.59
C ASN A 37 1.15 8.19 -15.92
N VAL A 38 0.08 8.99 -15.87
CA VAL A 38 -0.48 9.65 -17.08
C VAL A 38 0.33 10.89 -17.47
N ALA A 39 0.99 11.52 -16.49
CA ALA A 39 1.77 12.73 -16.71
C ALA A 39 3.19 12.47 -17.26
N LEU A 40 3.70 11.22 -17.21
CA LEU A 40 5.08 10.91 -17.61
C LEU A 40 5.45 11.40 -19.01
N PRO A 41 4.66 11.23 -20.08
CA PRO A 41 5.03 11.72 -21.41
C PRO A 41 5.14 13.26 -21.46
N SER A 42 4.25 13.95 -20.73
CA SER A 42 4.30 15.42 -20.65
C SER A 42 5.52 15.92 -19.87
N ILE A 43 5.91 15.20 -18.80
CA ILE A 43 7.13 15.48 -18.03
C ILE A 43 8.38 15.27 -18.90
N GLU A 44 8.43 14.15 -19.63
CA GLU A 44 9.51 13.84 -20.57
C GLU A 44 9.73 14.98 -21.56
N HIS A 45 8.65 15.40 -22.21
CA HIS A 45 8.71 16.44 -23.23
C HIS A 45 9.04 17.82 -22.64
N SER A 46 8.42 18.18 -21.51
CA SER A 46 8.55 19.51 -20.89
C SER A 46 9.92 19.73 -20.21
N LEU A 47 10.46 18.73 -19.54
CA LEU A 47 11.72 18.81 -18.80
C LEU A 47 12.91 18.20 -19.55
N HIS A 48 12.72 17.69 -20.78
CA HIS A 48 13.73 16.91 -21.52
C HIS A 48 14.32 15.78 -20.66
N ALA A 49 13.45 15.11 -19.89
CA ALA A 49 13.82 14.09 -18.94
C ALA A 49 14.25 12.81 -19.67
N SER A 50 15.35 12.21 -19.22
CA SER A 50 15.77 10.90 -19.68
C SER A 50 14.84 9.80 -19.19
N HIS A 51 14.87 8.63 -19.82
CA HIS A 51 14.11 7.48 -19.37
C HIS A 51 14.42 7.07 -17.91
N SER A 52 15.68 7.19 -17.51
CA SER A 52 16.10 6.98 -16.11
C SER A 52 15.49 8.01 -15.17
N ASP A 53 15.42 9.28 -15.56
CA ASP A 53 14.79 10.32 -14.74
C ASP A 53 13.31 10.00 -14.48
N LEU A 54 12.57 9.59 -15.52
CA LEU A 54 11.17 9.21 -15.41
C LEU A 54 10.97 8.00 -14.51
N GLN A 55 11.87 7.03 -14.57
CA GLN A 55 11.87 5.87 -13.71
C GLN A 55 12.01 6.30 -12.23
N TRP A 56 12.91 7.23 -11.93
CA TRP A 56 13.08 7.78 -10.59
C TRP A 56 11.90 8.63 -10.10
N VAL A 57 11.17 9.30 -10.98
CA VAL A 57 9.90 9.98 -10.62
C VAL A 57 8.90 9.00 -9.97
N LEU A 58 8.83 7.76 -10.45
CA LEU A 58 7.94 6.73 -9.91
C LEU A 58 8.56 6.00 -8.73
N SER A 59 9.76 5.47 -8.93
CA SER A 59 10.41 4.55 -7.99
C SER A 59 10.96 5.28 -6.77
N GLY A 60 11.44 6.50 -6.92
CA GLY A 60 11.93 7.30 -5.80
C GLY A 60 10.88 7.54 -4.71
N TYR A 61 9.66 7.83 -5.12
CA TYR A 61 8.51 7.91 -4.20
C TYR A 61 8.24 6.56 -3.52
N ALA A 62 8.14 5.48 -4.29
CA ALA A 62 7.79 4.16 -3.76
C ALA A 62 8.86 3.64 -2.78
N LEU A 63 10.13 3.90 -3.09
CA LEU A 63 11.28 3.50 -2.30
C LEU A 63 11.30 4.21 -0.94
N THR A 64 11.27 5.55 -0.92
CA THR A 64 11.29 6.33 0.33
C THR A 64 10.04 6.10 1.17
N PHE A 65 8.89 5.93 0.52
CA PHE A 65 7.68 5.52 1.20
C PHE A 65 7.85 4.18 1.96
N GLY A 66 8.42 3.16 1.30
CA GLY A 66 8.66 1.85 1.91
C GLY A 66 9.66 1.89 3.07
N VAL A 67 10.76 2.61 2.90
CA VAL A 67 11.84 2.75 3.90
C VAL A 67 11.36 3.41 5.18
N VAL A 68 10.53 4.45 5.08
CA VAL A 68 10.10 5.26 6.23
C VAL A 68 8.95 4.64 7.02
N LEU A 69 8.17 3.74 6.41
CA LEU A 69 6.90 3.23 6.96
C LEU A 69 6.98 2.78 8.43
N VAL A 70 7.93 1.91 8.77
CA VAL A 70 7.97 1.27 10.09
C VAL A 70 8.44 2.25 11.15
N ALA A 71 9.48 3.05 10.85
CA ALA A 71 9.94 4.12 11.73
C ALA A 71 8.85 5.16 11.98
N ALA A 72 8.07 5.52 10.95
CA ALA A 72 6.94 6.42 11.05
C ALA A 72 5.80 5.84 11.89
N GLY A 73 5.49 4.55 11.75
CA GLY A 73 4.51 3.85 12.57
C GLY A 73 4.90 3.92 14.05
N ARG A 74 6.16 3.62 14.37
CA ARG A 74 6.71 3.72 15.71
C ARG A 74 6.69 5.15 16.25
N ALA A 75 7.06 6.12 15.42
CA ALA A 75 6.99 7.53 15.79
C ALA A 75 5.57 7.96 16.19
N GLY A 76 4.55 7.50 15.47
CA GLY A 76 3.16 7.74 15.82
C GLY A 76 2.73 7.09 17.13
N ASP A 77 3.20 5.88 17.42
CA ASP A 77 2.92 5.19 18.67
C ASP A 77 3.56 5.90 19.90
N ILE A 78 4.70 6.58 19.71
CA ILE A 78 5.45 7.28 20.76
C ILE A 78 5.03 8.75 20.91
N PHE A 79 5.00 9.50 19.81
CA PHE A 79 4.80 10.95 19.82
C PHE A 79 3.34 11.36 19.63
N GLY A 80 2.46 10.40 19.32
CA GLY A 80 1.06 10.65 19.01
C GLY A 80 0.79 10.65 17.50
N ARG A 81 -0.17 9.82 17.11
CA ARG A 81 -0.51 9.58 15.69
C ARG A 81 -1.01 10.82 14.97
N GLY A 82 -1.75 11.70 15.70
CA GLY A 82 -2.29 12.93 15.13
C GLY A 82 -1.21 13.92 14.69
N GLY A 83 -0.18 14.10 15.52
CA GLY A 83 0.94 15.00 15.23
C GLY A 83 1.79 14.51 14.07
N ILE A 84 2.15 13.21 14.07
CA ILE A 84 2.93 12.60 12.98
C ILE A 84 2.14 12.59 11.67
N PHE A 85 0.82 12.36 11.71
CA PHE A 85 -0.05 12.48 10.54
C PHE A 85 0.00 13.88 9.93
N ILE A 86 -0.19 14.93 10.73
CA ILE A 86 -0.16 16.33 10.27
C ILE A 86 1.24 16.66 9.71
N ALA A 87 2.31 16.27 10.40
CA ALA A 87 3.68 16.44 9.91
C ALA A 87 3.87 15.76 8.54
N GLY A 88 3.36 14.54 8.38
CA GLY A 88 3.40 13.83 7.10
C GLY A 88 2.63 14.55 5.99
N VAL A 89 1.44 15.10 6.28
CA VAL A 89 0.68 15.89 5.30
C VAL A 89 1.41 17.20 4.94
N LEU A 90 2.06 17.85 5.91
CA LEU A 90 2.89 19.04 5.66
C LEU A 90 4.09 18.73 4.75
N VAL A 91 4.79 17.62 4.97
CA VAL A 91 5.87 17.18 4.09
C VAL A 91 5.33 16.85 2.70
N PHE A 92 4.18 16.18 2.62
CA PHE A 92 3.55 15.82 1.34
C PHE A 92 3.12 17.04 0.53
N ILE A 93 2.50 18.06 1.16
CA ILE A 93 2.05 19.28 0.47
C ILE A 93 3.24 20.14 0.02
N SER A 94 4.24 20.34 0.88
CA SER A 94 5.43 21.12 0.52
C SER A 94 6.20 20.47 -0.63
N SER A 95 6.37 19.16 -0.59
CA SER A 95 6.98 18.42 -1.71
C SER A 95 6.13 18.43 -2.98
N SER A 96 4.79 18.45 -2.87
CA SER A 96 3.90 18.62 -4.02
C SER A 96 4.03 19.98 -4.69
N VAL A 97 4.23 21.05 -3.89
CA VAL A 97 4.54 22.40 -4.42
C VAL A 97 5.89 22.39 -5.13
N VAL A 98 6.92 21.84 -4.51
CA VAL A 98 8.26 21.74 -5.12
C VAL A 98 8.21 20.93 -6.42
N ALA A 99 7.48 19.82 -6.45
CA ALA A 99 7.29 19.00 -7.65
C ALA A 99 6.59 19.78 -8.78
N GLY A 100 5.48 20.47 -8.46
CA GLY A 100 4.73 21.27 -9.43
C GLY A 100 5.51 22.48 -10.00
N LEU A 101 6.49 22.98 -9.23
CA LEU A 101 7.36 24.09 -9.64
C LEU A 101 8.75 23.63 -10.12
N ALA A 102 8.97 22.34 -10.27
CA ALA A 102 10.29 21.80 -10.61
C ALA A 102 10.82 22.34 -11.95
N PRO A 103 12.06 22.91 -11.96
CA PRO A 103 12.66 23.43 -13.19
C PRO A 103 13.45 22.37 -13.96
N SER A 104 13.72 21.21 -13.36
CA SER A 104 14.52 20.14 -13.94
C SER A 104 14.09 18.76 -13.40
N PRO A 105 14.46 17.65 -14.08
CA PRO A 105 14.16 16.30 -13.61
C PRO A 105 14.72 16.00 -12.22
N ASN A 106 15.93 16.48 -11.90
CA ASN A 106 16.57 16.29 -10.60
C ASN A 106 15.77 16.91 -9.45
N TRP A 107 15.22 18.12 -9.66
CA TRP A 107 14.33 18.78 -8.69
C TRP A 107 13.03 17.97 -8.50
N LEU A 108 12.46 17.51 -9.60
CA LEU A 108 11.25 16.68 -9.55
C LEU A 108 11.51 15.37 -8.78
N ASN A 109 12.63 14.70 -9.08
CA ASN A 109 13.03 13.47 -8.40
C ASN A 109 13.25 13.71 -6.88
N GLY A 110 13.94 14.77 -6.50
CA GLY A 110 14.12 15.17 -5.10
C GLY A 110 12.77 15.42 -4.39
N ALA A 111 11.85 16.12 -5.06
CA ALA A 111 10.51 16.34 -4.54
C ALA A 111 9.72 15.03 -4.38
N ARG A 112 9.86 14.08 -5.30
CA ARG A 112 9.23 12.75 -5.24
C ARG A 112 9.76 11.91 -4.08
N PHE A 113 11.07 11.96 -3.80
CA PHE A 113 11.64 11.33 -2.59
C PHE A 113 11.00 11.90 -1.32
N MET A 114 10.91 13.23 -1.21
CA MET A 114 10.29 13.89 -0.05
C MET A 114 8.79 13.57 0.05
N GLN A 115 8.09 13.50 -1.06
CA GLN A 115 6.67 13.15 -1.11
C GLN A 115 6.42 11.70 -0.65
N GLY A 116 7.35 10.78 -0.98
CA GLY A 116 7.36 9.42 -0.48
C GLY A 116 7.54 9.37 1.04
N ILE A 117 8.44 10.16 1.61
CA ILE A 117 8.60 10.32 3.06
C ILE A 117 7.29 10.81 3.70
N GLY A 118 6.67 11.85 3.13
CA GLY A 118 5.37 12.36 3.60
C GLY A 118 4.29 11.28 3.64
N SER A 119 4.15 10.51 2.58
CA SER A 119 3.21 9.38 2.53
C SER A 119 3.56 8.27 3.52
N GLY A 120 4.85 7.99 3.72
CA GLY A 120 5.36 7.04 4.71
C GLY A 120 4.99 7.44 6.14
N LEU A 121 5.00 8.74 6.44
CA LEU A 121 4.53 9.27 7.73
C LEU A 121 3.00 9.16 7.90
N ILE A 122 2.23 9.38 6.85
CA ILE A 122 0.75 9.43 6.90
C ILE A 122 0.15 8.03 7.07
N ASN A 123 0.56 7.07 6.25
CA ASN A 123 -0.17 5.81 6.07
C ASN A 123 -0.27 4.94 7.34
N PRO A 124 0.81 4.71 8.12
CA PRO A 124 0.72 3.93 9.35
C PRO A 124 -0.20 4.58 10.39
N GLN A 125 -0.26 5.92 10.41
CA GLN A 125 -1.13 6.64 11.33
C GLN A 125 -2.60 6.40 11.02
N GLY A 126 -2.95 6.34 9.72
CA GLY A 126 -4.31 6.03 9.28
C GLY A 126 -4.78 4.66 9.79
N LEU A 127 -3.99 3.61 9.59
CA LEU A 127 -4.29 2.26 10.08
C LEU A 127 -4.33 2.22 11.60
N GLY A 128 -3.35 2.84 12.27
CA GLY A 128 -3.27 2.90 13.72
C GLY A 128 -4.46 3.63 14.35
N MET A 129 -4.92 4.74 13.75
CA MET A 129 -6.10 5.48 14.25
C MET A 129 -7.39 4.68 14.01
N ILE A 130 -7.56 4.00 12.87
CA ILE A 130 -8.71 3.12 12.65
C ILE A 130 -8.75 2.04 13.74
N GLN A 131 -7.61 1.43 14.05
CA GLN A 131 -7.53 0.42 15.10
C GLN A 131 -7.80 1.00 16.50
N GLN A 132 -7.39 2.24 16.76
CA GLN A 132 -7.58 2.93 18.03
C GLN A 132 -9.03 3.34 18.30
N TYR A 133 -9.71 3.92 17.30
CA TYR A 133 -11.03 4.53 17.48
C TYR A 133 -12.20 3.59 17.14
N PHE A 134 -11.95 2.50 16.42
CA PHE A 134 -12.98 1.57 16.00
C PHE A 134 -12.75 0.16 16.55
N ARG A 135 -13.81 -0.48 17.03
CA ARG A 135 -13.78 -1.84 17.59
C ARG A 135 -14.83 -2.73 16.93
N GLY A 136 -14.62 -4.04 16.97
CA GLY A 136 -15.60 -5.04 16.49
C GLY A 136 -16.10 -4.75 15.07
N ALA A 137 -17.41 -4.76 14.88
CA ALA A 137 -18.06 -4.55 13.59
C ALA A 137 -17.80 -3.16 12.98
N GLU A 138 -17.67 -2.13 13.81
CA GLU A 138 -17.36 -0.78 13.32
C GLU A 138 -15.95 -0.70 12.71
N ARG A 139 -14.96 -1.42 13.26
CA ARG A 139 -13.61 -1.51 12.69
C ARG A 139 -13.64 -2.10 11.28
N GLY A 140 -14.42 -3.17 11.10
CA GLY A 140 -14.62 -3.76 9.77
C GLY A 140 -15.22 -2.77 8.77
N ARG A 141 -16.21 -1.96 9.20
CA ARG A 141 -16.79 -0.90 8.36
C ARG A 141 -15.78 0.19 8.02
N ALA A 142 -14.98 0.64 9.00
CA ALA A 142 -13.96 1.66 8.78
C ALA A 142 -12.88 1.20 7.79
N PHE A 143 -12.38 -0.04 7.92
CA PHE A 143 -11.48 -0.64 6.95
C PHE A 143 -12.16 -0.89 5.59
N GLY A 144 -13.47 -1.19 5.57
CA GLY A 144 -14.26 -1.27 4.35
C GLY A 144 -14.27 0.04 3.57
N PHE A 145 -14.51 1.16 4.24
CA PHE A 145 -14.40 2.50 3.62
C PHE A 145 -12.98 2.82 3.17
N PHE A 146 -11.98 2.45 3.97
CA PHE A 146 -10.58 2.62 3.59
C PHE A 146 -10.25 1.85 2.30
N GLY A 147 -10.62 0.58 2.22
CA GLY A 147 -10.45 -0.21 1.00
C GLY A 147 -11.23 0.33 -0.20
N SER A 148 -12.43 0.91 0.02
CA SER A 148 -13.20 1.58 -1.04
C SER A 148 -12.46 2.79 -1.59
N MET A 149 -11.81 3.60 -0.71
CA MET A 149 -11.00 4.75 -1.16
C MET A 149 -9.79 4.29 -1.97
N VAL A 150 -9.15 3.17 -1.59
CA VAL A 150 -8.06 2.60 -2.39
C VAL A 150 -8.53 2.26 -3.81
N GLY A 151 -9.66 1.55 -3.94
CA GLY A 151 -10.22 1.23 -5.26
C GLY A 151 -10.58 2.45 -6.09
N LEU A 152 -11.29 3.40 -5.48
CA LEU A 152 -11.69 4.64 -6.16
C LEU A 152 -10.48 5.47 -6.61
N SER A 153 -9.44 5.57 -5.80
CA SER A 153 -8.22 6.33 -6.14
C SER A 153 -7.55 5.81 -7.40
N VAL A 154 -7.51 4.49 -7.59
CA VAL A 154 -6.94 3.87 -8.79
C VAL A 154 -7.76 4.21 -10.03
N ALA A 155 -9.10 4.26 -9.92
CA ALA A 155 -9.99 4.61 -11.03
C ALA A 155 -9.93 6.10 -11.37
N PHE A 156 -9.96 6.98 -10.37
CA PHE A 156 -10.03 8.43 -10.57
C PHE A 156 -8.69 9.06 -10.94
N GLY A 157 -7.56 8.47 -10.53
CA GLY A 157 -6.23 9.04 -10.79
C GLY A 157 -5.98 9.35 -12.27
N PRO A 158 -6.09 8.37 -13.19
CA PRO A 158 -5.88 8.62 -14.61
C PRO A 158 -6.87 9.63 -15.22
N VAL A 159 -8.13 9.63 -14.76
CA VAL A 159 -9.16 10.57 -15.24
C VAL A 159 -8.81 11.99 -14.84
N VAL A 160 -8.49 12.21 -13.57
CA VAL A 160 -8.08 13.54 -13.07
C VAL A 160 -6.80 13.99 -13.77
N GLY A 161 -5.81 13.09 -13.91
CA GLY A 161 -4.57 13.39 -14.63
C GLY A 161 -4.80 13.79 -16.08
N GLY A 162 -5.61 13.01 -16.79
CA GLY A 162 -5.96 13.30 -18.18
C GLY A 162 -6.63 14.67 -18.35
N VAL A 163 -7.63 14.99 -17.51
CA VAL A 163 -8.32 16.29 -17.52
C VAL A 163 -7.35 17.43 -17.23
N LEU A 164 -6.46 17.29 -16.24
CA LEU A 164 -5.50 18.34 -15.90
C LEU A 164 -4.48 18.58 -17.03
N ILE A 165 -4.05 17.52 -17.72
CA ILE A 165 -3.15 17.63 -18.87
C ILE A 165 -3.86 18.26 -20.05
N GLU A 166 -5.11 17.90 -20.31
CA GLU A 166 -5.90 18.50 -21.39
C GLU A 166 -6.15 20.00 -21.18
N LEU A 167 -6.48 20.41 -19.94
CA LEU A 167 -6.73 21.81 -19.58
C LEU A 167 -5.46 22.65 -19.52
N GLY A 168 -4.35 22.08 -19.03
CA GLY A 168 -3.09 22.79 -18.81
C GLY A 168 -2.11 22.70 -19.99
N GLY A 169 -2.36 21.83 -20.96
CA GLY A 169 -1.40 21.52 -22.01
C GLY A 169 -0.15 20.77 -21.50
N ALA A 170 0.83 20.59 -22.41
CA ALA A 170 2.00 19.77 -22.15
C ALA A 170 2.85 20.28 -20.97
N ASP A 171 2.99 21.60 -20.80
CA ASP A 171 3.89 22.19 -19.80
C ASP A 171 3.22 22.43 -18.46
N LEU A 172 1.99 22.94 -18.43
CA LEU A 172 1.31 23.26 -17.19
C LEU A 172 0.52 22.06 -16.65
N GLY A 173 0.01 21.18 -17.53
CA GLY A 173 -0.88 20.09 -17.15
C GLY A 173 -0.25 19.12 -16.14
N TRP A 174 0.99 18.68 -16.36
CA TRP A 174 1.67 17.79 -15.42
C TRP A 174 2.01 18.49 -14.09
N ARG A 175 2.28 19.81 -14.12
CA ARG A 175 2.52 20.60 -12.90
C ARG A 175 1.26 20.68 -12.05
N LEU A 176 0.09 20.88 -12.69
CA LEU A 176 -1.21 20.87 -12.04
C LEU A 176 -1.53 19.51 -11.40
N ALA A 177 -1.04 18.41 -11.98
CA ALA A 177 -1.19 17.08 -11.40
C ALA A 177 -0.53 16.95 -10.01
N PHE A 178 0.52 17.70 -9.73
CA PHE A 178 1.10 17.80 -8.39
C PHE A 178 0.41 18.87 -7.54
N LEU A 179 0.14 20.04 -8.11
CA LEU A 179 -0.43 21.18 -7.38
C LEU A 179 -1.87 20.96 -6.94
N VAL A 180 -2.65 20.09 -7.60
CA VAL A 180 -4.01 19.71 -7.18
C VAL A 180 -4.07 19.16 -5.76
N ASN A 181 -2.98 18.56 -5.28
CA ASN A 181 -2.89 18.07 -3.91
C ASN A 181 -2.85 19.21 -2.88
N VAL A 182 -2.40 20.41 -3.26
CA VAL A 182 -2.18 21.53 -2.33
C VAL A 182 -3.48 22.00 -1.66
N PRO A 183 -4.55 22.37 -2.40
CA PRO A 183 -5.81 22.77 -1.78
C PRO A 183 -6.45 21.63 -0.98
N VAL A 184 -6.37 20.39 -1.48
CA VAL A 184 -6.93 19.23 -0.78
C VAL A 184 -6.19 19.00 0.55
N ALA A 185 -4.86 19.03 0.56
CA ALA A 185 -4.07 18.84 1.77
C ALA A 185 -4.25 20.00 2.77
N ALA A 186 -4.43 21.25 2.30
CA ALA A 186 -4.73 22.38 3.17
C ALA A 186 -6.04 22.16 3.94
N VAL A 187 -7.10 21.71 3.26
CA VAL A 187 -8.37 21.33 3.90
C VAL A 187 -8.19 20.18 4.88
N ILE A 188 -7.44 19.15 4.50
CA ILE A 188 -7.14 17.99 5.36
C ILE A 188 -6.43 18.45 6.63
N ILE A 189 -5.41 19.32 6.55
CA ILE A 189 -4.68 19.84 7.71
C ILE A 189 -5.62 20.61 8.63
N PHE A 190 -6.46 21.51 8.07
CA PHE A 190 -7.44 22.26 8.83
C PHE A 190 -8.41 21.35 9.59
N LEU A 191 -8.98 20.35 8.91
CA LEU A 191 -9.92 19.41 9.52
C LEU A 191 -9.23 18.50 10.53
N ALA A 192 -8.01 18.01 10.25
CA ALA A 192 -7.22 17.23 11.20
C ALA A 192 -6.92 18.06 12.48
N TRP A 193 -6.49 19.30 12.31
CA TRP A 193 -6.24 20.19 13.44
C TRP A 193 -7.51 20.45 14.26
N ARG A 194 -8.67 20.52 13.64
CA ARG A 194 -9.95 20.80 14.30
C ARG A 194 -10.59 19.58 14.97
N TRP A 195 -10.41 18.38 14.41
CA TRP A 195 -11.13 17.18 14.83
C TRP A 195 -10.28 16.14 15.55
N PHE A 196 -8.96 16.18 15.39
CA PHE A 196 -8.12 15.21 16.10
C PHE A 196 -8.05 15.54 17.59
N PRO A 197 -8.11 14.50 18.45
CA PRO A 197 -8.00 14.67 19.91
C PRO A 197 -6.69 15.32 20.31
N ARG A 198 -6.74 16.15 21.34
CA ARG A 198 -5.56 16.82 21.89
C ARG A 198 -5.09 16.12 23.16
N PRO A 199 -3.79 16.15 23.46
CA PRO A 199 -2.71 16.81 22.69
C PRO A 199 -2.37 16.05 21.40
N LEU A 200 -2.13 16.76 20.29
CA LEU A 200 -1.73 16.17 19.00
C LEU A 200 -0.38 15.45 19.10
N ILE A 201 0.52 15.97 19.93
CA ILE A 201 1.80 15.40 20.31
C ILE A 201 1.76 15.15 21.80
N GLY A 202 1.87 13.90 22.21
CA GLY A 202 1.87 13.52 23.62
C GLY A 202 2.93 12.45 23.87
N PHE A 203 3.72 12.66 24.92
CA PHE A 203 4.73 11.67 25.33
C PHE A 203 4.19 10.84 26.50
N HIS A 204 4.25 9.54 26.38
CA HIS A 204 3.89 8.58 27.45
C HIS A 204 5.09 8.24 28.36
N TYR A 205 6.10 9.14 28.42
CA TYR A 205 7.31 8.91 29.23
C TYR A 205 7.38 9.90 30.38
N ASP A 206 7.71 9.38 31.56
CA ASP A 206 7.96 10.18 32.75
C ASP A 206 9.28 10.94 32.64
N GLY A 207 9.26 12.21 33.02
CA GLY A 207 10.41 13.10 32.98
C GLY A 207 10.01 14.52 32.54
N GLN A 208 10.87 15.51 32.84
CA GLN A 208 10.69 16.89 32.41
C GLN A 208 11.82 17.34 31.47
N GLY A 209 11.52 18.25 30.57
CA GLY A 209 12.49 18.88 29.67
C GLY A 209 13.24 17.95 28.72
N ALA A 210 14.53 18.19 28.54
CA ALA A 210 15.39 17.48 27.58
C ALA A 210 15.50 15.97 27.85
N ALA A 211 15.44 15.54 29.11
CA ALA A 211 15.53 14.12 29.48
C ALA A 211 14.33 13.32 28.96
N LYS A 212 13.13 13.92 28.89
CA LYS A 212 11.94 13.31 28.33
C LYS A 212 12.08 13.12 26.82
N TRP A 213 12.61 14.11 26.12
CA TRP A 213 12.88 14.03 24.67
C TRP A 213 13.94 12.98 24.33
N LEU A 214 15.03 12.90 25.09
CA LEU A 214 16.07 11.89 24.89
C LEU A 214 15.53 10.47 25.09
N LYS A 215 14.68 10.24 26.10
CA LYS A 215 14.02 8.95 26.31
C LYS A 215 13.08 8.61 25.15
N ALA A 216 12.30 9.58 24.68
CA ALA A 216 11.40 9.39 23.54
C ALA A 216 12.16 9.10 22.23
N LEU A 217 13.28 9.80 21.98
CA LEU A 217 14.16 9.53 20.83
C LEU A 217 14.84 8.15 20.94
N ALA A 218 15.28 7.77 22.14
CA ALA A 218 15.82 6.41 22.37
C ALA A 218 14.75 5.34 22.11
N ALA A 219 13.49 5.60 22.45
CA ALA A 219 12.38 4.67 22.23
C ALA A 219 11.99 4.50 20.74
N LEU A 220 12.44 5.41 19.85
CA LEU A 220 12.35 5.21 18.39
C LEU A 220 13.28 4.10 17.88
N ASP A 221 14.23 3.67 18.71
CA ASP A 221 15.29 2.76 18.30
C ASP A 221 15.94 3.18 16.95
N PRO A 222 16.79 4.21 16.96
CA PRO A 222 17.37 4.74 15.72
C PRO A 222 18.18 3.70 14.95
N ILE A 223 18.86 2.77 15.67
CA ILE A 223 19.67 1.72 15.04
C ILE A 223 18.77 0.67 14.40
N GLY A 224 17.73 0.20 15.13
CA GLY A 224 16.75 -0.73 14.57
C GLY A 224 16.01 -0.11 13.37
N SER A 225 15.65 1.17 13.45
CA SER A 225 15.03 1.93 12.36
C SER A 225 15.94 2.03 11.12
N LEU A 226 17.25 2.29 11.34
CA LEU A 226 18.22 2.37 10.24
C LEU A 226 18.46 0.99 9.61
N LEU A 227 18.65 -0.06 10.41
CA LEU A 227 18.85 -1.42 9.91
C LEU A 227 17.68 -1.90 9.07
N LEU A 228 16.44 -1.71 9.56
CA LEU A 228 15.26 -2.11 8.81
C LEU A 228 15.05 -1.23 7.57
N GLY A 229 15.28 0.08 7.67
CA GLY A 229 15.21 0.99 6.52
C GLY A 229 16.20 0.60 5.42
N LEU A 230 17.45 0.28 5.77
CA LEU A 230 18.47 -0.21 4.83
C LEU A 230 18.11 -1.59 4.28
N ALA A 231 17.54 -2.48 5.10
CA ALA A 231 17.09 -3.79 4.63
C ALA A 231 15.98 -3.66 3.57
N VAL A 232 15.00 -2.78 3.82
CA VAL A 232 13.92 -2.50 2.87
C VAL A 232 14.47 -1.83 1.60
N LEU A 233 15.39 -0.87 1.74
CA LEU A 233 16.08 -0.23 0.62
C LEU A 233 16.80 -1.25 -0.25
N CYS A 234 17.67 -2.07 0.34
CA CYS A 234 18.41 -3.11 -0.37
C CYS A 234 17.48 -4.17 -0.98
N GLY A 235 16.37 -4.46 -0.32
CA GLY A 235 15.39 -5.43 -0.82
C GLY A 235 14.54 -4.94 -1.97
N LEU A 236 14.28 -3.63 -2.06
CA LEU A 236 13.45 -3.03 -3.12
C LEU A 236 14.27 -2.57 -4.34
N LEU A 237 15.47 -2.05 -4.12
CA LEU A 237 16.27 -1.39 -5.15
C LEU A 237 16.57 -2.29 -6.37
N PRO A 238 16.90 -3.59 -6.24
CA PRO A 238 17.13 -4.46 -7.39
C PRO A 238 15.93 -4.65 -8.31
N PHE A 239 14.72 -4.53 -7.77
CA PHE A 239 13.48 -4.67 -8.55
C PHE A 239 13.01 -3.34 -9.17
N VAL A 240 13.55 -2.23 -8.68
CA VAL A 240 13.29 -0.88 -9.16
C VAL A 240 14.27 -0.50 -10.25
N GLU A 241 15.56 -0.78 -10.05
CA GLU A 241 16.68 -0.40 -10.93
C GLU A 241 17.26 -1.63 -11.66
N THR A 242 16.56 -2.10 -12.67
CA THR A 242 16.97 -3.29 -13.42
C THR A 242 18.08 -3.03 -14.45
N HIS A 243 18.33 -1.76 -14.80
CA HIS A 243 19.24 -1.40 -15.90
C HIS A 243 20.67 -1.01 -15.48
N VAL A 244 20.93 -0.82 -14.18
CA VAL A 244 22.19 -0.25 -13.70
C VAL A 244 23.36 -1.23 -13.77
N SER A 245 23.22 -2.44 -13.27
CA SER A 245 24.28 -3.47 -13.31
C SER A 245 23.79 -4.78 -12.72
N HIS A 246 24.34 -5.91 -13.15
CA HIS A 246 24.07 -7.22 -12.53
C HIS A 246 24.50 -7.28 -11.05
N TRP A 247 25.44 -6.47 -10.62
CA TRP A 247 25.89 -6.38 -9.22
C TRP A 247 24.80 -5.88 -8.27
N ILE A 248 23.75 -5.20 -8.77
CA ILE A 248 22.63 -4.72 -7.96
C ILE A 248 21.90 -5.87 -7.24
N TRP A 249 21.93 -7.09 -7.83
CA TRP A 249 21.31 -8.27 -7.23
C TRP A 249 22.01 -8.76 -5.95
N LEU A 250 23.29 -8.33 -5.70
CA LEU A 250 23.96 -8.56 -4.43
C LEU A 250 23.34 -7.82 -3.26
N LEU A 251 22.48 -6.84 -3.52
CA LEU A 251 21.72 -6.18 -2.48
C LEU A 251 20.67 -7.12 -1.84
N LEU A 252 20.21 -8.18 -2.51
CA LEU A 252 19.26 -9.13 -1.91
C LEU A 252 19.87 -9.95 -0.76
N PRO A 253 21.02 -10.62 -0.91
CA PRO A 253 21.68 -11.24 0.24
C PRO A 253 22.09 -10.22 1.32
N ALA A 254 22.46 -8.98 0.93
CA ALA A 254 22.70 -7.91 1.89
C ALA A 254 21.42 -7.54 2.66
N ALA A 255 20.26 -7.46 1.98
CA ALA A 255 18.98 -7.23 2.64
C ALA A 255 18.64 -8.32 3.65
N LEU A 256 18.85 -9.61 3.29
CA LEU A 256 18.63 -10.73 4.21
C LEU A 256 19.56 -10.67 5.43
N LEU A 257 20.83 -10.31 5.23
CA LEU A 257 21.77 -10.09 6.33
C LEU A 257 21.32 -8.94 7.23
N LEU A 258 20.88 -7.82 6.65
CA LEU A 258 20.37 -6.67 7.40
C LEU A 258 19.11 -7.01 8.19
N VAL A 259 18.18 -7.80 7.63
CA VAL A 259 17.01 -8.30 8.37
C VAL A 259 17.45 -9.19 9.53
N TRP A 260 18.43 -10.08 9.32
CA TRP A 260 18.95 -10.93 10.39
C TRP A 260 19.60 -10.08 11.50
N LEU A 261 20.46 -9.12 11.15
CA LEU A 261 21.08 -8.18 12.09
C LEU A 261 20.02 -7.37 12.84
N TRP A 262 18.98 -6.90 12.15
CA TRP A 262 17.86 -6.20 12.75
C TRP A 262 17.11 -7.06 13.77
N VAL A 263 16.80 -8.33 13.45
CA VAL A 263 16.16 -9.25 14.39
C VAL A 263 17.04 -9.49 15.65
N GLN A 264 18.36 -9.66 15.48
CA GLN A 264 19.27 -9.81 16.62
C GLN A 264 19.33 -8.53 17.46
N TRP A 265 19.33 -7.37 16.80
CA TRP A 265 19.30 -6.06 17.46
C TRP A 265 18.02 -5.86 18.29
N GLU A 266 16.85 -6.11 17.72
CA GLU A 266 15.56 -6.00 18.42
C GLU A 266 15.50 -6.93 19.65
N ARG A 267 15.99 -8.16 19.51
CA ARG A 267 16.10 -9.10 20.62
C ARG A 267 17.04 -8.60 21.72
N TYR A 268 18.19 -8.08 21.34
CA TYR A 268 19.15 -7.49 22.29
C TYR A 268 18.55 -6.27 23.00
N TYR A 269 17.89 -5.40 22.23
CA TYR A 269 17.27 -4.17 22.72
C TYR A 269 16.15 -4.47 23.73
N ALA A 270 15.30 -5.44 23.44
CA ALA A 270 14.25 -5.92 24.35
C ALA A 270 14.84 -6.54 25.64
N ARG A 271 15.91 -7.37 25.52
CA ARG A 271 16.60 -7.97 26.70
C ARG A 271 17.26 -6.91 27.59
N SER A 272 17.63 -5.76 27.03
CA SER A 272 18.20 -4.63 27.78
C SER A 272 17.15 -3.81 28.54
N GLY A 273 15.87 -4.29 28.60
CA GLY A 273 14.77 -3.59 29.28
C GLY A 273 14.26 -2.36 28.52
N ARG A 274 14.65 -2.18 27.27
CA ARG A 274 14.19 -1.09 26.39
C ARG A 274 13.04 -1.56 25.53
N THR A 275 12.18 -0.64 25.13
CA THR A 275 11.08 -0.96 24.20
C THR A 275 11.60 -1.01 22.76
N PRO A 276 11.59 -2.19 22.09
CA PRO A 276 12.08 -2.32 20.73
C PRO A 276 11.19 -1.53 19.76
N MET A 277 11.71 -1.23 18.57
CA MET A 277 10.91 -0.58 17.50
C MET A 277 9.74 -1.47 17.09
N VAL A 278 10.01 -2.76 16.97
CA VAL A 278 9.02 -3.79 16.64
C VAL A 278 9.05 -4.86 17.72
N GLU A 279 7.92 -5.06 18.38
CA GLU A 279 7.76 -6.18 19.30
C GLU A 279 7.65 -7.48 18.50
N LEU A 280 8.75 -8.28 18.50
CA LEU A 280 8.81 -9.51 17.71
C LEU A 280 7.78 -10.55 18.12
N SER A 281 7.24 -10.47 19.36
CA SER A 281 6.18 -11.36 19.84
C SER A 281 4.88 -11.26 19.03
N ILE A 282 4.63 -10.15 18.34
CA ILE A 282 3.45 -10.03 17.47
C ILE A 282 3.45 -11.05 16.33
N PHE A 283 4.64 -11.47 15.86
CA PHE A 283 4.75 -12.53 14.84
C PHE A 283 4.42 -13.92 15.38
N SER A 284 4.40 -14.10 16.71
CA SER A 284 3.91 -15.33 17.36
C SER A 284 2.39 -15.43 17.33
N THR A 285 1.70 -14.31 17.10
CA THR A 285 0.25 -14.28 16.93
C THR A 285 -0.10 -14.83 15.56
N PRO A 286 -0.76 -16.00 15.45
CA PRO A 286 -1.00 -16.65 14.15
C PRO A 286 -1.79 -15.78 13.17
N SER A 287 -2.74 -15.01 13.66
CA SER A 287 -3.56 -14.09 12.85
C SER A 287 -2.72 -13.00 12.20
N PHE A 288 -1.73 -12.43 12.93
CA PHE A 288 -0.83 -11.41 12.40
C PHE A 288 0.16 -11.99 11.39
N ALA A 289 0.81 -13.11 11.73
CA ALA A 289 1.81 -13.75 10.86
C ALA A 289 1.19 -14.22 9.54
N ASN A 290 0.09 -15.01 9.60
CA ASN A 290 -0.58 -15.50 8.40
C ASN A 290 -1.21 -14.35 7.60
N GLY A 291 -1.83 -13.38 8.27
CA GLY A 291 -2.47 -12.25 7.61
C GLY A 291 -1.47 -11.33 6.88
N SER A 292 -0.31 -11.09 7.47
CA SER A 292 0.78 -10.33 6.83
C SER A 292 1.35 -11.07 5.62
N LEU A 293 1.51 -12.39 5.72
CA LEU A 293 1.97 -13.22 4.60
C LEU A 293 0.94 -13.30 3.47
N ILE A 294 -0.35 -13.42 3.80
CA ILE A 294 -1.43 -13.35 2.80
C ILE A 294 -1.36 -12.02 2.04
N MET A 295 -1.15 -10.88 2.75
CA MET A 295 -1.04 -9.58 2.10
C MET A 295 0.18 -9.48 1.19
N LEU A 296 1.35 -9.95 1.63
CA LEU A 296 2.57 -9.98 0.82
C LEU A 296 2.33 -10.75 -0.48
N LEU A 297 1.82 -11.99 -0.39
CA LEU A 297 1.58 -12.85 -1.55
C LEU A 297 0.47 -12.30 -2.46
N TYR A 298 -0.60 -11.74 -1.86
CA TYR A 298 -1.68 -11.13 -2.63
C TYR A 298 -1.18 -9.97 -3.49
N PHE A 299 -0.39 -9.05 -2.90
CA PHE A 299 0.18 -7.92 -3.62
C PHE A 299 1.27 -8.35 -4.61
N LEU A 300 2.00 -9.44 -4.33
CA LEU A 300 2.97 -10.03 -5.27
C LEU A 300 2.28 -10.45 -6.58
N GLY A 301 1.11 -11.08 -6.50
CA GLY A 301 0.36 -11.47 -7.69
C GLY A 301 -0.40 -10.31 -8.34
N MET A 302 -1.30 -9.70 -7.58
CA MET A 302 -2.39 -8.89 -8.12
C MET A 302 -1.98 -7.53 -8.69
N THR A 303 -0.90 -6.92 -8.21
CA THR A 303 -0.45 -5.61 -8.73
C THR A 303 0.01 -5.71 -10.18
N SER A 304 0.64 -6.82 -10.54
CA SER A 304 1.20 -7.06 -11.88
C SER A 304 0.14 -7.24 -12.97
N VAL A 305 -1.10 -7.59 -12.60
CA VAL A 305 -2.23 -7.71 -13.54
C VAL A 305 -2.36 -6.46 -14.40
N TRP A 306 -2.35 -5.30 -13.74
CA TRP A 306 -2.56 -4.03 -14.43
C TRP A 306 -1.41 -3.66 -15.37
N VAL A 307 -0.18 -4.05 -15.00
CA VAL A 307 1.01 -3.80 -15.81
C VAL A 307 0.96 -4.62 -17.11
N ILE A 308 0.79 -5.95 -16.99
CA ILE A 308 0.81 -6.83 -18.18
C ILE A 308 -0.41 -6.61 -19.07
N VAL A 309 -1.58 -6.29 -18.52
CA VAL A 309 -2.79 -5.93 -19.28
C VAL A 309 -2.57 -4.63 -20.05
N ALA A 310 -2.00 -3.60 -19.42
CA ALA A 310 -1.73 -2.32 -20.08
C ALA A 310 -0.76 -2.48 -21.25
N ILE A 311 0.32 -3.26 -21.06
CA ILE A 311 1.30 -3.57 -22.13
C ILE A 311 0.60 -4.31 -23.27
N TYR A 312 -0.17 -5.38 -22.98
CA TYR A 312 -0.88 -6.14 -23.99
C TYR A 312 -1.86 -5.30 -24.80
N MET A 313 -2.66 -4.45 -24.12
CA MET A 313 -3.65 -3.61 -24.79
C MET A 313 -3.00 -2.59 -25.72
N GLN A 314 -1.86 -2.03 -25.35
CA GLN A 314 -1.16 -1.01 -26.12
C GLN A 314 -0.31 -1.61 -27.22
N GLU A 315 0.55 -2.56 -26.92
CA GLU A 315 1.55 -3.10 -27.83
C GLU A 315 1.02 -4.21 -28.74
N ALA A 316 0.16 -5.10 -28.21
CA ALA A 316 -0.36 -6.22 -28.98
C ALA A 316 -1.65 -5.87 -29.75
N VAL A 317 -2.55 -5.10 -29.12
CA VAL A 317 -3.89 -4.80 -29.66
C VAL A 317 -3.95 -3.40 -30.30
N GLY A 318 -2.92 -2.56 -30.09
CA GLY A 318 -2.84 -1.21 -30.66
C GLY A 318 -3.87 -0.22 -30.06
N LYS A 319 -4.27 -0.41 -28.81
CA LYS A 319 -5.20 0.48 -28.10
C LYS A 319 -4.45 1.66 -27.50
N SER A 320 -5.10 2.82 -27.39
CA SER A 320 -4.52 3.97 -26.70
C SER A 320 -4.33 3.71 -25.21
N ALA A 321 -3.43 4.45 -24.57
CA ALA A 321 -3.22 4.37 -23.12
C ALA A 321 -4.52 4.63 -22.33
N LEU A 322 -5.36 5.56 -22.81
CA LEU A 322 -6.69 5.81 -22.23
C LEU A 322 -7.59 4.57 -22.32
N GLN A 323 -7.66 3.93 -23.49
CA GLN A 323 -8.46 2.71 -23.68
C GLN A 323 -7.95 1.56 -22.81
N ALA A 324 -6.63 1.39 -22.66
CA ALA A 324 -6.04 0.42 -21.74
C ALA A 324 -6.41 0.70 -20.28
N GLY A 325 -6.44 1.97 -19.86
CA GLY A 325 -6.85 2.37 -18.52
C GLY A 325 -8.34 2.15 -18.24
N LEU A 326 -9.21 2.36 -19.25
CA LEU A 326 -10.66 2.15 -19.12
C LEU A 326 -11.02 0.70 -18.73
N VAL A 327 -10.20 -0.29 -19.11
CA VAL A 327 -10.40 -1.70 -18.75
C VAL A 327 -10.40 -1.90 -17.21
N GLY A 328 -9.66 -1.08 -16.49
CA GLY A 328 -9.55 -1.16 -15.02
C GLY A 328 -10.69 -0.48 -14.25
N ILE A 329 -11.46 0.42 -14.86
CA ILE A 329 -12.48 1.21 -14.14
C ILE A 329 -13.58 0.33 -13.52
N PRO A 330 -14.22 -0.62 -14.24
CA PRO A 330 -15.23 -1.47 -13.64
C PRO A 330 -14.69 -2.31 -12.49
N ALA A 331 -13.46 -2.83 -12.61
CA ALA A 331 -12.80 -3.55 -11.54
C ALA A 331 -12.58 -2.66 -10.30
N ALA A 332 -12.15 -1.41 -10.48
CA ALA A 332 -11.94 -0.48 -9.37
C ALA A 332 -13.26 -0.11 -8.65
N LEU A 333 -14.35 0.11 -9.38
CA LEU A 333 -15.67 0.35 -8.80
C LEU A 333 -16.20 -0.86 -8.04
N LEU A 334 -16.04 -2.05 -8.59
CA LEU A 334 -16.42 -3.30 -7.93
C LEU A 334 -15.54 -3.60 -6.71
N SER A 335 -14.25 -3.23 -6.74
CA SER A 335 -13.36 -3.30 -5.59
C SER A 335 -13.88 -2.42 -4.45
N ALA A 336 -14.26 -1.17 -4.74
CA ALA A 336 -14.83 -0.26 -3.76
C ALA A 336 -16.14 -0.81 -3.15
N TYR A 337 -17.03 -1.35 -3.99
CA TYR A 337 -18.25 -1.99 -3.55
C TYR A 337 -17.96 -3.20 -2.65
N ALA A 338 -17.11 -4.12 -3.11
CA ALA A 338 -16.76 -5.34 -2.38
C ALA A 338 -16.06 -5.04 -1.05
N ALA A 339 -15.19 -4.03 -0.99
CA ALA A 339 -14.53 -3.62 0.25
C ALA A 339 -15.54 -3.14 1.30
N ASN A 340 -16.53 -2.34 0.90
CA ASN A 340 -17.61 -1.91 1.80
C ASN A 340 -18.49 -3.08 2.23
N TRP A 341 -18.89 -3.92 1.28
CA TRP A 341 -19.70 -5.10 1.55
C TRP A 341 -19.01 -6.07 2.52
N ALA A 342 -17.73 -6.35 2.27
CA ALA A 342 -16.91 -7.25 3.07
C ALA A 342 -16.61 -6.66 4.46
N GLY A 343 -16.30 -5.36 4.53
CA GLY A 343 -16.04 -4.66 5.79
C GLY A 343 -17.22 -4.70 6.76
N LYS A 344 -18.47 -4.64 6.25
CA LYS A 344 -19.69 -4.79 7.08
C LYS A 344 -19.89 -6.21 7.61
N ARG A 345 -19.30 -7.22 6.96
CA ARG A 345 -19.54 -8.64 7.24
C ARG A 345 -18.34 -9.38 7.82
N VAL A 346 -17.15 -8.76 7.84
CA VAL A 346 -15.92 -9.41 8.29
C VAL A 346 -16.02 -9.93 9.73
N HIS A 347 -16.69 -9.21 10.60
CA HIS A 347 -16.89 -9.64 11.99
C HIS A 347 -17.72 -10.95 12.08
N ARG A 348 -18.69 -11.14 11.16
CA ARG A 348 -19.56 -12.34 11.14
C ARG A 348 -18.95 -13.50 10.37
N LEU A 349 -18.37 -13.23 9.21
CA LEU A 349 -17.87 -14.25 8.28
C LEU A 349 -16.38 -14.55 8.46
N GLY A 350 -15.63 -13.66 9.13
CA GLY A 350 -14.21 -13.83 9.42
C GLY A 350 -13.36 -14.11 8.18
N ARG A 351 -12.44 -15.04 8.30
CA ARG A 351 -11.48 -15.43 7.25
C ARG A 351 -12.15 -16.00 5.98
N ARG A 352 -13.40 -16.48 6.06
CA ARG A 352 -14.14 -17.01 4.90
C ARG A 352 -14.28 -15.97 3.78
N ILE A 353 -14.41 -14.68 4.12
CA ILE A 353 -14.46 -13.61 3.10
C ILE A 353 -13.14 -13.54 2.33
N VAL A 354 -12.01 -13.58 3.04
CA VAL A 354 -10.68 -13.52 2.43
C VAL A 354 -10.46 -14.73 1.52
N ILE A 355 -10.81 -15.93 1.97
CA ILE A 355 -10.72 -17.17 1.18
C ILE A 355 -11.57 -17.04 -0.09
N GLY A 356 -12.84 -16.63 0.04
CA GLY A 356 -13.72 -16.40 -1.10
C GLY A 356 -13.19 -15.34 -2.07
N GLY A 357 -12.61 -14.26 -1.54
CA GLY A 357 -11.97 -13.21 -2.33
C GLY A 357 -10.76 -13.72 -3.13
N ILE A 358 -9.91 -14.56 -2.52
CA ILE A 358 -8.76 -15.17 -3.23
C ILE A 358 -9.26 -16.12 -4.34
N TRP A 359 -10.30 -16.91 -4.08
CA TRP A 359 -10.93 -17.77 -5.11
C TRP A 359 -11.50 -16.94 -6.27
N LEU A 360 -12.14 -15.80 -5.99
CA LEU A 360 -12.59 -14.87 -7.04
C LEU A 360 -11.42 -14.34 -7.87
N GLY A 361 -10.28 -14.05 -7.23
CA GLY A 361 -9.05 -13.64 -7.93
C GLY A 361 -8.53 -14.73 -8.86
N ILE A 362 -8.45 -15.98 -8.39
CA ILE A 362 -8.03 -17.12 -9.21
C ILE A 362 -9.00 -17.32 -10.38
N ALA A 363 -10.31 -17.30 -10.12
CA ALA A 363 -11.32 -17.42 -11.16
C ALA A 363 -11.20 -16.29 -12.21
N GLY A 364 -10.93 -15.05 -11.76
CA GLY A 364 -10.68 -13.93 -12.66
C GLY A 364 -9.46 -14.15 -13.57
N MET A 365 -8.37 -14.72 -13.03
CA MET A 365 -7.19 -15.07 -13.83
C MET A 365 -7.48 -16.18 -14.85
N VAL A 366 -8.14 -17.25 -14.44
CA VAL A 366 -8.52 -18.38 -15.33
C VAL A 366 -9.45 -17.89 -16.45
N LEU A 367 -10.46 -17.08 -16.11
CA LEU A 367 -11.35 -16.49 -17.12
C LEU A 367 -10.62 -15.53 -18.06
N SER A 368 -9.63 -14.78 -17.56
CA SER A 368 -8.82 -13.91 -18.41
C SER A 368 -7.98 -14.70 -19.39
N VAL A 369 -7.40 -15.85 -19.00
CA VAL A 369 -6.72 -16.78 -19.91
C VAL A 369 -7.68 -17.29 -20.98
N LEU A 370 -8.90 -17.69 -20.60
CA LEU A 370 -9.91 -18.16 -21.56
C LEU A 370 -10.32 -17.04 -22.53
N VAL A 371 -10.52 -15.81 -22.04
CA VAL A 371 -10.85 -14.65 -22.88
C VAL A 371 -9.75 -14.41 -23.91
N ILE A 372 -8.47 -14.43 -23.50
CA ILE A 372 -7.34 -14.21 -24.40
C ILE A 372 -7.22 -15.34 -25.43
N TYR A 373 -7.45 -16.58 -25.01
CA TYR A 373 -7.46 -17.72 -25.92
C TYR A 373 -8.56 -17.59 -26.98
N LEU A 374 -9.80 -17.31 -26.59
CA LEU A 374 -10.92 -17.12 -27.52
C LEU A 374 -10.73 -15.89 -28.42
N GLN A 375 -10.14 -14.82 -27.89
CA GLN A 375 -9.80 -13.64 -28.66
C GLN A 375 -8.73 -13.91 -29.72
N SER A 376 -7.72 -14.73 -29.38
CA SER A 376 -6.67 -15.14 -30.35
C SER A 376 -7.21 -15.98 -31.50
N LEU A 377 -8.32 -16.69 -31.28
CA LEU A 377 -9.05 -17.43 -32.31
C LEU A 377 -10.05 -16.55 -33.10
N GLY A 378 -10.20 -15.28 -32.74
CA GLY A 378 -11.12 -14.35 -33.39
C GLY A 378 -12.59 -14.48 -32.99
N PHE A 379 -12.92 -15.33 -32.00
CA PHE A 379 -14.32 -15.53 -31.58
C PHE A 379 -14.92 -14.37 -30.78
N ILE A 380 -14.08 -13.67 -30.00
CA ILE A 380 -14.54 -12.59 -29.11
C ILE A 380 -13.63 -11.38 -29.17
N SER A 381 -14.14 -10.23 -28.75
CA SER A 381 -13.36 -9.00 -28.61
C SER A 381 -12.50 -8.99 -27.34
N VAL A 382 -11.35 -8.32 -27.39
CA VAL A 382 -10.47 -8.08 -26.21
C VAL A 382 -11.20 -7.39 -25.05
N TRP A 383 -12.27 -6.65 -25.31
CA TRP A 383 -13.08 -5.97 -24.29
C TRP A 383 -13.76 -6.92 -23.30
N TRP A 384 -13.86 -8.23 -23.60
CA TRP A 384 -14.30 -9.22 -22.61
C TRP A 384 -13.35 -9.37 -21.42
N LEU A 385 -12.10 -8.88 -21.54
CA LEU A 385 -11.21 -8.73 -20.38
C LEU A 385 -11.82 -7.85 -19.28
N VAL A 386 -12.65 -6.88 -19.61
CA VAL A 386 -13.36 -6.05 -18.63
C VAL A 386 -14.19 -6.92 -17.69
N ALA A 387 -14.89 -7.93 -18.23
CA ALA A 387 -15.72 -8.82 -17.43
C ALA A 387 -14.87 -9.73 -16.50
N SER A 388 -13.81 -10.35 -17.03
CA SER A 388 -12.94 -11.22 -16.23
C SER A 388 -12.15 -10.43 -15.17
N LEU A 389 -11.65 -9.25 -15.51
CA LEU A 389 -10.93 -8.38 -14.57
C LEU A 389 -11.87 -7.71 -13.55
N SER A 390 -13.18 -7.66 -13.80
CA SER A 390 -14.17 -7.26 -12.81
C SER A 390 -14.19 -8.20 -11.59
N LEU A 391 -13.95 -9.50 -11.79
CA LEU A 391 -13.77 -10.47 -10.69
C LEU A 391 -12.51 -10.16 -9.87
N VAL A 392 -11.46 -9.69 -10.53
CA VAL A 392 -10.22 -9.22 -9.87
C VAL A 392 -10.54 -8.03 -8.94
N GLY A 393 -11.38 -7.09 -9.38
CA GLY A 393 -11.86 -6.00 -8.54
C GLY A 393 -12.63 -6.49 -7.31
N LEU A 394 -13.59 -7.40 -7.50
CA LEU A 394 -14.31 -8.03 -6.37
C LEU A 394 -13.36 -8.74 -5.40
N ALA A 395 -12.36 -9.46 -5.93
CA ALA A 395 -11.32 -10.11 -5.13
C ALA A 395 -10.55 -9.10 -4.29
N GLN A 396 -10.12 -7.98 -4.90
CA GLN A 396 -9.33 -6.94 -4.24
C GLN A 396 -10.08 -6.36 -3.03
N GLY A 397 -11.33 -5.97 -3.19
CA GLY A 397 -12.15 -5.44 -2.11
C GLY A 397 -12.43 -6.48 -1.01
N SER A 398 -12.64 -7.75 -1.40
CA SER A 398 -12.94 -8.84 -0.48
C SER A 398 -11.71 -9.40 0.26
N VAL A 399 -10.49 -9.12 -0.20
CA VAL A 399 -9.26 -9.59 0.45
C VAL A 399 -8.63 -8.48 1.29
N ILE A 400 -8.34 -7.31 0.72
CA ILE A 400 -7.50 -6.29 1.37
C ILE A 400 -8.11 -5.82 2.70
N SER A 401 -9.30 -5.26 2.66
CA SER A 401 -9.95 -4.67 3.84
C SER A 401 -10.26 -5.71 4.94
N PRO A 402 -10.89 -6.87 4.65
CA PRO A 402 -11.11 -7.88 5.67
C PRO A 402 -9.83 -8.47 6.24
N ASN A 403 -8.82 -8.70 5.40
CA ASN A 403 -7.55 -9.23 5.89
C ASN A 403 -6.85 -8.24 6.83
N GLN A 404 -6.83 -6.93 6.52
CA GLN A 404 -6.31 -5.91 7.43
C GLN A 404 -7.04 -5.93 8.77
N THR A 405 -8.37 -5.99 8.75
CA THR A 405 -9.18 -6.05 9.97
C THR A 405 -8.80 -7.25 10.84
N LEU A 406 -8.75 -8.44 10.24
CA LEU A 406 -8.47 -9.71 10.95
C LEU A 406 -7.02 -9.83 11.41
N THR A 407 -6.08 -9.28 10.65
CA THR A 407 -4.65 -9.33 10.96
C THR A 407 -4.31 -8.46 12.17
N LEU A 408 -4.97 -7.29 12.27
CA LEU A 408 -4.72 -6.32 13.34
C LEU A 408 -5.67 -6.49 14.55
N GLU A 409 -6.57 -7.48 14.53
CA GLU A 409 -7.60 -7.67 15.56
C GLU A 409 -7.00 -8.00 16.93
N GLU A 410 -6.01 -8.89 16.95
CA GLU A 410 -5.37 -9.40 18.16
C GLU A 410 -4.10 -8.61 18.55
N VAL A 411 -3.71 -7.63 17.75
CA VAL A 411 -2.53 -6.81 18.02
C VAL A 411 -2.86 -5.73 19.08
N PRO A 412 -2.04 -5.62 20.15
CA PRO A 412 -2.23 -4.57 21.15
C PRO A 412 -2.20 -3.16 20.54
N ILE A 413 -3.10 -2.28 21.02
CA ILE A 413 -3.27 -0.91 20.47
C ILE A 413 -1.97 -0.09 20.52
N GLN A 414 -1.12 -0.31 21.52
CA GLN A 414 0.17 0.36 21.66
C GLN A 414 1.14 0.09 20.48
N TYR A 415 0.95 -1.00 19.74
CA TYR A 415 1.75 -1.38 18.56
C TYR A 415 0.96 -1.22 17.25
N ALA A 416 -0.19 -0.54 17.26
CA ALA A 416 -1.07 -0.48 16.09
C ALA A 416 -0.42 0.23 14.89
N GLY A 417 0.36 1.29 15.13
CA GLY A 417 1.08 2.00 14.07
C GLY A 417 2.21 1.16 13.47
N SER A 418 3.08 0.60 14.32
CA SER A 418 4.20 -0.24 13.87
C SER A 418 3.74 -1.53 13.20
N SER A 419 2.70 -2.19 13.71
CA SER A 419 2.13 -3.41 13.09
C SER A 419 1.50 -3.14 11.74
N GLY A 420 0.73 -2.06 11.62
CA GLY A 420 0.18 -1.60 10.35
C GLY A 420 1.26 -1.28 9.32
N ALA A 421 2.35 -0.65 9.77
CA ALA A 421 3.51 -0.33 8.95
C ALA A 421 4.22 -1.59 8.44
N ILE A 422 4.46 -2.59 9.29
CA ILE A 422 5.07 -3.88 8.91
C ILE A 422 4.25 -4.57 7.82
N MET A 423 2.93 -4.65 8.03
CA MET A 423 2.03 -5.24 7.04
C MET A 423 2.10 -4.50 5.69
N GLN A 424 2.15 -3.15 5.70
CA GLN A 424 2.29 -2.36 4.48
C GLN A 424 3.67 -2.52 3.83
N THR A 425 4.75 -2.64 4.62
CA THR A 425 6.09 -2.95 4.09
C THR A 425 6.08 -4.28 3.36
N GLY A 426 5.45 -5.32 3.93
CA GLY A 426 5.24 -6.59 3.26
C GLY A 426 4.49 -6.45 1.92
N GLN A 427 3.44 -5.61 1.86
CA GLN A 427 2.73 -5.31 0.61
C GLN A 427 3.65 -4.66 -0.43
N ARG A 428 4.53 -3.73 -0.04
CA ARG A 428 5.47 -3.06 -0.95
C ARG A 428 6.51 -4.02 -1.50
N ILE A 429 7.09 -4.84 -0.63
CA ILE A 429 8.04 -5.89 -1.03
C ILE A 429 7.34 -6.86 -2.01
N GLY A 430 6.15 -7.33 -1.65
CA GLY A 430 5.37 -8.20 -2.53
C GLY A 430 5.11 -7.57 -3.89
N THR A 431 4.67 -6.31 -3.95
CA THR A 431 4.46 -5.57 -5.20
C THR A 431 5.71 -5.50 -6.06
N SER A 432 6.85 -5.13 -5.49
CA SER A 432 8.11 -4.96 -6.25
C SER A 432 8.61 -6.29 -6.82
N ILE A 433 8.65 -7.34 -5.99
CA ILE A 433 9.02 -8.68 -6.43
C ILE A 433 8.03 -9.18 -7.49
N GLY A 434 6.73 -8.98 -7.26
CA GLY A 434 5.68 -9.46 -8.16
C GLY A 434 5.77 -8.84 -9.55
N ILE A 435 5.92 -7.53 -9.63
CA ILE A 435 6.09 -6.86 -10.92
C ILE A 435 7.31 -7.44 -11.64
N ALA A 436 8.47 -7.53 -10.98
CA ALA A 436 9.69 -8.05 -11.60
C ALA A 436 9.55 -9.50 -12.07
N VAL A 437 9.03 -10.40 -11.23
CA VAL A 437 8.92 -11.84 -11.56
C VAL A 437 7.88 -12.06 -12.67
N ILE A 438 6.70 -11.43 -12.55
CA ILE A 438 5.60 -11.66 -13.49
C ILE A 438 5.91 -11.02 -14.85
N THR A 439 6.52 -9.83 -14.88
CA THR A 439 6.96 -9.24 -16.16
C THR A 439 8.12 -10.02 -16.78
N ALA A 440 9.03 -10.60 -16.00
CA ALA A 440 10.08 -11.48 -16.50
C ALA A 440 9.48 -12.75 -17.15
N VAL A 441 8.47 -13.36 -16.52
CA VAL A 441 7.75 -14.51 -17.12
C VAL A 441 7.03 -14.08 -18.41
N PHE A 442 6.36 -12.93 -18.39
CA PHE A 442 5.65 -12.39 -19.54
C PHE A 442 6.58 -12.15 -20.74
N PHE A 443 7.65 -11.35 -20.55
CA PHE A 443 8.59 -11.04 -21.61
C PHE A 443 9.45 -12.26 -22.02
N GLY A 444 9.85 -13.10 -21.07
CA GLY A 444 10.56 -14.35 -21.37
C GLY A 444 9.73 -15.29 -22.25
N THR A 445 8.42 -15.37 -22.01
CA THR A 445 7.50 -16.12 -22.86
C THR A 445 7.32 -15.43 -24.23
N LEU A 446 7.24 -14.10 -24.26
CA LEU A 446 7.05 -13.33 -25.49
C LEU A 446 8.18 -13.51 -26.49
N HIS A 447 9.41 -13.76 -26.03
CA HIS A 447 10.56 -14.05 -26.91
C HIS A 447 10.39 -15.32 -27.73
N HIS A 448 9.57 -16.27 -27.28
CA HIS A 448 9.43 -17.61 -27.92
C HIS A 448 8.00 -17.92 -28.34
N ALA A 449 7.03 -17.07 -27.98
CA ALA A 449 5.61 -17.34 -28.24
C ALA A 449 4.84 -16.04 -28.58
N SER A 450 3.54 -16.18 -28.86
CA SER A 450 2.67 -15.06 -29.18
C SER A 450 2.34 -14.20 -27.94
N TRP A 451 1.89 -12.97 -28.17
CA TRP A 451 1.37 -12.06 -27.15
C TRP A 451 0.27 -12.69 -26.27
N ALA A 452 -0.61 -13.49 -26.88
CA ALA A 452 -1.67 -14.18 -26.16
C ALA A 452 -1.12 -15.21 -25.17
N VAL A 453 -0.11 -15.98 -25.58
CA VAL A 453 0.56 -16.96 -24.71
C VAL A 453 1.34 -16.26 -23.60
N ALA A 454 2.04 -15.18 -23.93
CA ALA A 454 2.79 -14.39 -22.95
C ALA A 454 1.88 -13.80 -21.86
N LEU A 455 0.73 -13.21 -22.24
CA LEU A 455 -0.23 -12.69 -21.25
C LEU A 455 -0.85 -13.81 -20.42
N SER A 456 -1.18 -14.93 -21.05
CA SER A 456 -1.72 -16.11 -20.36
C SER A 456 -0.72 -16.69 -19.35
N SER A 457 0.57 -16.76 -19.67
CA SER A 457 1.62 -17.21 -18.75
C SER A 457 1.73 -16.31 -17.52
N GLY A 458 1.61 -14.99 -17.71
CA GLY A 458 1.54 -14.02 -16.61
C GLY A 458 0.34 -14.26 -15.68
N PHE A 459 -0.86 -14.47 -16.26
CA PHE A 459 -2.07 -14.77 -15.47
C PHE A 459 -1.98 -16.10 -14.73
N VAL A 460 -1.40 -17.14 -15.35
CA VAL A 460 -1.17 -18.43 -14.70
C VAL A 460 -0.21 -18.28 -13.51
N MET A 461 0.90 -17.55 -13.68
CA MET A 461 1.82 -17.27 -12.58
C MET A 461 1.12 -16.53 -11.43
N ILE A 462 0.30 -15.53 -11.73
CA ILE A 462 -0.49 -14.81 -10.72
C ILE A 462 -1.45 -15.78 -9.99
N ALA A 463 -2.13 -16.65 -10.72
CA ALA A 463 -3.03 -17.65 -10.13
C ALA A 463 -2.30 -18.61 -9.18
N LEU A 464 -1.07 -19.03 -9.52
CA LEU A 464 -0.22 -19.87 -8.66
C LEU A 464 0.18 -19.14 -7.37
N VAL A 465 0.54 -17.87 -7.46
CA VAL A 465 0.84 -17.04 -6.28
C VAL A 465 -0.40 -16.88 -5.40
N LEU A 466 -1.56 -16.65 -5.97
CA LEU A 466 -2.82 -16.59 -5.23
C LEU A 466 -3.17 -17.94 -4.58
N ALA A 467 -2.91 -19.07 -5.25
CA ALA A 467 -3.10 -20.39 -4.67
C ALA A 467 -2.20 -20.60 -3.44
N LEU A 468 -0.96 -20.07 -3.45
CA LEU A 468 -0.09 -20.08 -2.27
C LEU A 468 -0.66 -19.21 -1.15
N ALA A 469 -1.18 -18.02 -1.47
CA ALA A 469 -1.86 -17.16 -0.48
C ALA A 469 -3.09 -17.86 0.13
N LEU A 470 -3.82 -18.65 -0.67
CA LEU A 470 -4.97 -19.43 -0.24
C LEU A 470 -4.58 -20.50 0.80
N VAL A 471 -3.43 -21.15 0.65
CA VAL A 471 -2.92 -22.12 1.63
C VAL A 471 -2.78 -21.45 3.02
N PHE A 472 -2.20 -20.26 3.09
CA PHE A 472 -2.07 -19.51 4.35
C PHE A 472 -3.40 -19.01 4.87
N ALA A 473 -4.35 -18.66 4.00
CA ALA A 473 -5.70 -18.28 4.40
C ALA A 473 -6.48 -19.44 5.03
N TYR A 474 -6.37 -20.66 4.49
CA TYR A 474 -6.93 -21.85 5.09
C TYR A 474 -6.23 -22.24 6.40
N LYS A 475 -4.89 -22.14 6.45
CA LYS A 475 -4.12 -22.39 7.67
C LYS A 475 -4.62 -21.49 8.81
N ASP A 476 -4.75 -20.18 8.59
CA ASP A 476 -5.27 -19.24 9.58
C ASP A 476 -6.72 -19.58 9.97
N PHE A 477 -7.56 -19.94 9.00
CA PHE A 477 -8.93 -20.31 9.26
C PHE A 477 -9.05 -21.52 10.21
N TYR A 478 -8.29 -22.59 9.95
CA TYR A 478 -8.30 -23.79 10.79
C TYR A 478 -7.69 -23.54 12.18
N GLN A 479 -6.64 -22.72 12.27
CA GLN A 479 -6.03 -22.35 13.55
C GLN A 479 -7.02 -21.59 14.43
N ARG A 480 -7.77 -20.64 13.86
CA ARG A 480 -8.83 -19.90 14.58
C ARG A 480 -9.99 -20.81 15.02
N GLN A 481 -10.41 -21.74 14.17
CA GLN A 481 -11.45 -22.71 14.57
C GLN A 481 -10.99 -23.58 15.74
N LYS A 482 -9.75 -24.05 15.73
CA LYS A 482 -9.18 -24.87 16.80
C LYS A 482 -9.08 -24.09 18.12
N ALA A 483 -8.72 -22.81 18.07
CA ALA A 483 -8.68 -21.94 19.24
C ALA A 483 -10.08 -21.64 19.85
N LEU A 484 -11.16 -21.74 19.06
CA LEU A 484 -12.53 -21.53 19.52
C LEU A 484 -13.18 -22.83 20.06
N ALA A 485 -12.61 -23.99 19.73
CA ALA A 485 -13.12 -25.30 20.12
C ALA A 485 -12.46 -25.88 21.38
N GLY A 486 -11.29 -25.34 21.80
CA GLY A 486 -10.58 -25.69 23.04
C GLY A 486 -10.69 -24.58 24.07
#